data_48ecdad13a4c95747a18071a2db2c174
#
_entry.id   48ecdad13a4c95747a18071a2db2c174
#
_cell.length_a   1.000
_cell.length_b   1.000
_cell.length_c   1.000
_cell.angle_alpha   90.00
_cell.angle_beta   90.00
_cell.angle_gamma   90.00
#
_symmetry.space_group_name_H-M   'P 1'
#
loop_
_entity.id
_entity.type
_entity.pdbx_description
1 polymer ?
#
loop_
_entity_poly.entity_id
_entity_poly.type
_entity_poly.pdbx_seq_one_letter_code
_entity_poly.pdbx_strand_id
1 'polypeptide(L)'
;AMIGTLSKSSKTKVALDAATADAKIPSVVKITVGDKTTPIPLAFKVVTYTSRGKAGSYQYGYGSAIVTETIQGKAVPMSYIVSCYLLAGKAPRVEIARRVRMETKVQFGDEAGTIHFLDTDGNFKLSRHESLDASVGKTTVQIVPNAPANIGGTLYHVKFNEKTNVATVKAYEGEQGKVASNLSAYSYVLASKTLGTHLVTNETGTMTLPAGEYKISQYTLTVDK
;
A
#
# COMPACT_ATOMS: atom_id res chain seq x y z
N ALA A 1 -23.04 -20.29 -5.24
CA ALA A 1 -22.57 -18.92 -5.05
C ALA A 1 -21.99 -18.79 -3.64
N MET A 2 -20.75 -18.36 -3.52
CA MET A 2 -20.17 -18.03 -2.21
C MET A 2 -20.46 -16.57 -1.90
N ILE A 3 -21.14 -16.29 -0.80
CA ILE A 3 -21.43 -14.92 -0.36
C ILE A 3 -20.51 -14.62 0.80
N GLY A 4 -19.57 -13.69 0.59
CA GLY A 4 -18.71 -13.16 1.66
C GLY A 4 -19.23 -11.80 2.13
N THR A 5 -19.24 -11.58 3.44
CA THR A 5 -19.61 -10.28 4.01
C THR A 5 -18.34 -9.59 4.49
N LEU A 6 -18.01 -8.46 3.87
CA LEU A 6 -16.90 -7.60 4.27
C LEU A 6 -17.34 -6.70 5.41
N SER A 7 -16.89 -7.00 6.59
CA SER A 7 -17.10 -6.32 7.89
C SER A 7 -18.54 -6.13 8.39
N LYS A 8 -18.68 -6.10 9.71
CA LYS A 8 -19.98 -5.92 10.42
C LYS A 8 -20.67 -4.56 10.19
N SER A 9 -20.03 -3.62 9.53
CA SER A 9 -20.53 -2.24 9.34
C SER A 9 -20.93 -1.89 7.92
N SER A 10 -20.60 -2.70 6.91
CA SER A 10 -20.98 -2.42 5.54
C SER A 10 -22.03 -3.41 5.03
N LYS A 11 -23.09 -2.89 4.43
CA LYS A 11 -24.10 -3.69 3.69
C LYS A 11 -23.54 -4.18 2.33
N THR A 12 -22.22 -4.23 2.19
CA THR A 12 -21.56 -4.66 0.94
C THR A 12 -21.63 -6.17 0.84
N LYS A 13 -22.34 -6.67 -0.15
CA LYS A 13 -22.37 -8.09 -0.50
C LYS A 13 -21.44 -8.33 -1.66
N VAL A 14 -20.61 -9.35 -1.55
CA VAL A 14 -19.78 -9.83 -2.64
C VAL A 14 -20.38 -11.13 -3.14
N ALA A 15 -20.90 -11.11 -4.36
CA ALA A 15 -21.34 -12.32 -5.05
C ALA A 15 -20.20 -12.78 -5.96
N LEU A 16 -19.74 -14.00 -5.73
CA LEU A 16 -18.89 -14.70 -6.66
C LEU A 16 -19.83 -15.48 -7.60
N ASP A 17 -19.83 -15.16 -8.89
CA ASP A 17 -20.34 -16.09 -9.87
C ASP A 17 -19.36 -17.27 -9.88
N ALA A 18 -19.54 -18.16 -8.92
CA ALA A 18 -18.77 -19.36 -8.84
C ALA A 18 -19.14 -20.24 -10.02
N ALA A 19 -18.23 -20.27 -10.92
CA ALA A 19 -18.28 -21.27 -11.96
C ALA A 19 -18.30 -22.67 -11.33
N THR A 20 -19.19 -23.47 -11.84
CA THR A 20 -19.09 -24.88 -12.21
C THR A 20 -18.11 -25.76 -11.41
N ALA A 21 -18.47 -27.00 -11.29
CA ALA A 21 -17.81 -28.12 -10.63
C ALA A 21 -16.31 -28.34 -10.94
N ASP A 22 -15.72 -27.63 -11.88
CA ASP A 22 -14.32 -27.76 -12.31
C ASP A 22 -13.34 -26.83 -11.60
N ALA A 23 -13.70 -26.29 -10.44
CA ALA A 23 -12.81 -25.49 -9.57
C ALA A 23 -11.92 -24.47 -10.32
N LYS A 24 -12.48 -23.71 -11.23
CA LYS A 24 -11.79 -22.63 -11.94
C LYS A 24 -11.93 -21.33 -11.18
N ILE A 25 -10.90 -20.50 -11.22
CA ILE A 25 -10.98 -19.12 -10.73
C ILE A 25 -12.00 -18.37 -11.61
N PRO A 26 -12.97 -17.66 -11.04
CA PRO A 26 -13.93 -16.89 -11.83
C PRO A 26 -13.21 -15.79 -12.63
N SER A 27 -13.61 -15.59 -13.88
CA SER A 27 -13.05 -14.52 -14.72
C SER A 27 -13.50 -13.12 -14.28
N VAL A 28 -14.61 -13.05 -13.56
CA VAL A 28 -15.19 -11.81 -13.06
C VAL A 28 -15.72 -12.01 -11.64
N VAL A 29 -15.42 -11.07 -10.77
CA VAL A 29 -16.03 -10.96 -9.44
C VAL A 29 -16.96 -9.76 -9.44
N LYS A 30 -18.19 -9.93 -8.97
CA LYS A 30 -19.16 -8.85 -8.86
C LYS A 30 -19.22 -8.33 -7.42
N ILE A 31 -19.06 -7.03 -7.25
CA ILE A 31 -19.23 -6.35 -5.96
C ILE A 31 -20.51 -5.53 -6.00
N THR A 32 -21.41 -5.79 -5.06
CA THR A 32 -22.66 -5.04 -4.92
C THR A 32 -22.60 -4.13 -3.70
N VAL A 33 -22.82 -2.85 -3.92
CA VAL A 33 -22.88 -1.81 -2.89
C VAL A 33 -24.23 -1.09 -3.03
N GLY A 34 -25.11 -1.25 -2.05
CA GLY A 34 -26.50 -0.83 -2.20
C GLY A 34 -27.16 -1.58 -3.36
N ASP A 35 -27.71 -0.84 -4.30
CA ASP A 35 -28.38 -1.39 -5.49
C ASP A 35 -27.45 -1.50 -6.72
N LYS A 36 -26.22 -1.01 -6.60
CA LYS A 36 -25.27 -0.98 -7.72
C LYS A 36 -24.32 -2.17 -7.68
N THR A 37 -24.27 -2.92 -8.77
CA THR A 37 -23.34 -4.04 -8.95
C THR A 37 -22.25 -3.62 -9.95
N THR A 38 -20.99 -3.77 -9.52
CA THR A 38 -19.79 -3.47 -10.33
C THR A 38 -19.03 -4.76 -10.60
N PRO A 39 -18.86 -5.15 -11.88
CA PRO A 39 -18.03 -6.29 -12.25
C PRO A 39 -16.55 -5.93 -12.15
N ILE A 40 -15.75 -6.82 -11.58
CA ILE A 40 -14.29 -6.71 -11.53
C ILE A 40 -13.71 -7.86 -12.35
N PRO A 41 -13.21 -7.60 -13.56
CA PRO A 41 -12.52 -8.61 -14.34
C PRO A 41 -11.20 -8.98 -13.65
N LEU A 42 -10.88 -10.27 -13.65
CA LEU A 42 -9.65 -10.78 -13.07
C LEU A 42 -8.64 -11.12 -14.17
N ALA A 43 -7.44 -10.58 -14.07
CA ALA A 43 -6.30 -11.03 -14.85
C ALA A 43 -5.69 -12.26 -14.18
N PHE A 44 -5.37 -13.28 -14.98
CA PHE A 44 -4.87 -14.55 -14.48
C PHE A 44 -3.41 -14.76 -14.81
N LYS A 45 -2.73 -15.43 -13.89
CA LYS A 45 -1.40 -16.01 -14.11
C LYS A 45 -1.26 -17.33 -13.38
N VAL A 46 -0.40 -18.19 -13.92
CA VAL A 46 0.09 -19.38 -13.22
C VAL A 46 1.41 -19.02 -12.56
N VAL A 47 1.48 -19.25 -11.26
CA VAL A 47 2.70 -19.04 -10.48
C VAL A 47 3.29 -20.39 -10.16
N THR A 48 4.52 -20.62 -10.60
CA THR A 48 5.30 -21.82 -10.26
C THR A 48 6.23 -21.51 -9.11
N TYR A 49 6.41 -22.45 -8.20
CA TYR A 49 7.32 -22.31 -7.07
C TYR A 49 8.01 -23.63 -6.76
N THR A 50 9.14 -23.54 -6.11
CA THR A 50 9.84 -24.70 -5.56
C THR A 50 9.94 -24.51 -4.06
N SER A 51 9.41 -25.46 -3.30
CA SER A 51 9.50 -25.47 -1.85
C SER A 51 10.03 -26.80 -1.37
N ARG A 52 11.12 -26.80 -0.60
CA ARG A 52 11.79 -27.99 -0.08
C ARG A 52 12.08 -29.04 -1.19
N GLY A 53 12.58 -28.58 -2.33
CA GLY A 53 12.89 -29.42 -3.49
C GLY A 53 11.69 -29.97 -4.28
N LYS A 54 10.46 -29.60 -3.91
CA LYS A 54 9.25 -29.99 -4.65
C LYS A 54 8.74 -28.81 -5.46
N ALA A 55 8.59 -29.01 -6.76
CA ALA A 55 7.95 -28.05 -7.64
C ALA A 55 6.43 -28.06 -7.42
N GLY A 56 5.83 -26.91 -7.43
CA GLY A 56 4.38 -26.72 -7.33
C GLY A 56 3.92 -25.57 -8.20
N SER A 57 2.63 -25.49 -8.42
CA SER A 57 2.03 -24.34 -9.08
C SER A 57 0.68 -24.00 -8.45
N TYR A 58 0.29 -22.73 -8.59
CA TYR A 58 -1.06 -22.27 -8.27
C TYR A 58 -1.51 -21.25 -9.31
N GLN A 59 -2.81 -21.17 -9.51
CA GLN A 59 -3.39 -20.11 -10.31
C GLN A 59 -3.69 -18.90 -9.41
N TYR A 60 -3.40 -17.73 -9.92
CA TYR A 60 -3.64 -16.47 -9.25
C TYR A 60 -4.41 -15.53 -10.16
N GLY A 61 -5.55 -15.04 -9.68
CA GLY A 61 -6.34 -14.02 -10.34
C GLY A 61 -6.31 -12.73 -9.54
N TYR A 62 -6.18 -11.62 -10.23
CA TYR A 62 -6.14 -10.30 -9.63
C TYR A 62 -6.96 -9.31 -10.45
N GLY A 63 -7.74 -8.47 -9.76
CA GLY A 63 -8.49 -7.39 -10.37
C GLY A 63 -8.78 -6.27 -9.37
N SER A 64 -9.12 -5.11 -9.89
CA SER A 64 -9.53 -3.98 -9.06
C SER A 64 -10.59 -3.13 -9.76
N ALA A 65 -11.42 -2.46 -8.97
CA ALA A 65 -12.36 -1.45 -9.46
C ALA A 65 -12.56 -0.36 -8.40
N ILE A 66 -12.93 0.83 -8.87
CA ILE A 66 -13.38 1.92 -8.01
C ILE A 66 -14.91 1.90 -7.98
N VAL A 67 -15.45 1.78 -6.78
CA VAL A 67 -16.90 1.81 -6.51
C VAL A 67 -17.19 2.99 -5.62
N THR A 68 -18.11 3.87 -6.04
CA THR A 68 -18.54 4.99 -5.20
C THR A 68 -19.52 4.50 -4.14
N GLU A 69 -19.16 4.71 -2.89
CA GLU A 69 -20.01 4.42 -1.73
C GLU A 69 -20.52 5.71 -1.09
N THR A 70 -21.66 5.64 -0.44
CA THR A 70 -22.14 6.76 0.40
C THR A 70 -21.77 6.48 1.85
N ILE A 71 -20.87 7.29 2.40
CA ILE A 71 -20.38 7.18 3.77
C ILE A 71 -20.68 8.48 4.49
N GLN A 72 -21.45 8.41 5.58
CA GLN A 72 -21.92 9.59 6.32
C GLN A 72 -22.54 10.67 5.41
N GLY A 73 -23.33 10.23 4.42
CA GLY A 73 -24.00 11.13 3.46
C GLY A 73 -23.10 11.70 2.36
N LYS A 74 -21.81 11.33 2.30
CA LYS A 74 -20.88 11.77 1.26
C LYS A 74 -20.56 10.65 0.30
N ALA A 75 -20.45 10.97 -0.98
CA ALA A 75 -19.98 10.04 -2.00
C ALA A 75 -18.46 9.88 -1.89
N VAL A 76 -17.97 8.67 -1.62
CA VAL A 76 -16.56 8.35 -1.45
C VAL A 76 -16.15 7.27 -2.46
N PRO A 77 -15.12 7.52 -3.28
CA PRO A 77 -14.58 6.50 -4.17
C PRO A 77 -13.77 5.48 -3.37
N MET A 78 -14.23 4.24 -3.38
CA MET A 78 -13.59 3.11 -2.71
C MET A 78 -12.90 2.24 -3.73
N SER A 79 -11.65 1.88 -3.50
CA SER A 79 -10.93 0.90 -4.32
C SER A 79 -11.16 -0.50 -3.76
N TYR A 80 -11.72 -1.36 -4.57
CA TYR A 80 -11.86 -2.79 -4.28
C TYR A 80 -10.79 -3.55 -5.04
N ILE A 81 -9.99 -4.33 -4.32
CA ILE A 81 -8.95 -5.19 -4.87
C ILE A 81 -9.37 -6.63 -4.59
N VAL A 82 -9.45 -7.43 -5.62
CA VAL A 82 -9.82 -8.84 -5.53
C VAL A 82 -8.64 -9.70 -5.91
N SER A 83 -8.31 -10.64 -5.06
CA SER A 83 -7.28 -11.66 -5.29
C SER A 83 -7.90 -13.04 -5.14
N CYS A 84 -7.72 -13.88 -6.14
CA CYS A 84 -8.18 -15.28 -6.12
C CYS A 84 -6.99 -16.22 -6.23
N TYR A 85 -6.97 -17.23 -5.37
CA TYR A 85 -5.92 -18.25 -5.36
C TYR A 85 -6.56 -19.63 -5.55
N LEU A 86 -6.02 -20.41 -6.46
CA LEU A 86 -6.40 -21.81 -6.66
C LEU A 86 -5.15 -22.68 -6.57
N LEU A 87 -5.04 -23.45 -5.48
CA LEU A 87 -4.05 -24.48 -5.31
C LEU A 87 -4.63 -25.82 -5.79
N ALA A 88 -3.80 -26.64 -6.43
CA ALA A 88 -4.20 -27.97 -6.87
C ALA A 88 -4.86 -28.78 -5.74
N GLY A 89 -6.05 -29.31 -6.00
CA GLY A 89 -6.80 -30.13 -5.04
C GLY A 89 -7.43 -29.35 -3.87
N LYS A 90 -7.48 -28.01 -3.93
CA LYS A 90 -8.13 -27.19 -2.90
C LYS A 90 -9.22 -26.30 -3.50
N ALA A 91 -10.16 -25.90 -2.66
CA ALA A 91 -11.15 -24.89 -3.03
C ALA A 91 -10.49 -23.54 -3.32
N PRO A 92 -11.01 -22.75 -4.26
CA PRO A 92 -10.53 -21.40 -4.51
C PRO A 92 -10.63 -20.53 -3.25
N ARG A 93 -9.56 -19.80 -2.95
CA ARG A 93 -9.56 -18.77 -1.89
C ARG A 93 -9.70 -17.41 -2.55
N VAL A 94 -10.68 -16.65 -2.11
CA VAL A 94 -10.90 -15.28 -2.57
C VAL A 94 -10.64 -14.34 -1.42
N GLU A 95 -9.81 -13.34 -1.68
CA GLU A 95 -9.52 -12.26 -0.76
C GLU A 95 -9.96 -10.95 -1.40
N ILE A 96 -10.67 -10.14 -0.63
CA ILE A 96 -11.14 -8.83 -1.07
C ILE A 96 -10.64 -7.80 -0.08
N ALA A 97 -9.84 -6.87 -0.58
CA ALA A 97 -9.42 -5.71 0.16
C ALA A 97 -10.22 -4.49 -0.32
N ARG A 98 -10.79 -3.76 0.62
CA ARG A 98 -11.46 -2.48 0.44
C ARG A 98 -10.53 -1.39 0.93
N ARG A 99 -10.19 -0.43 0.09
CA ARG A 99 -9.22 0.61 0.40
C ARG A 99 -9.76 1.98 0.01
N VAL A 100 -9.48 2.96 0.84
CA VAL A 100 -9.74 4.37 0.54
C VAL A 100 -8.40 5.05 0.34
N ARG A 101 -8.24 5.74 -0.79
CA ARG A 101 -7.15 6.69 -0.95
C ARG A 101 -7.70 8.07 -0.66
N MET A 102 -7.25 8.65 0.43
CA MET A 102 -7.48 10.06 0.74
C MET A 102 -6.23 10.85 0.40
N GLU A 103 -6.40 12.11 0.08
CA GLU A 103 -5.29 13.02 -0.19
C GLU A 103 -5.53 14.37 0.45
N THR A 104 -4.45 15.00 0.86
CA THR A 104 -4.47 16.37 1.34
C THR A 104 -3.31 17.15 0.73
N LYS A 105 -3.59 18.37 0.28
CA LYS A 105 -2.55 19.28 -0.23
C LYS A 105 -1.85 19.92 0.95
N VAL A 106 -0.53 19.96 0.88
CA VAL A 106 0.36 20.52 1.91
C VAL A 106 1.50 21.30 1.27
N GLN A 107 2.21 22.06 2.09
CA GLN A 107 3.45 22.74 1.69
C GLN A 107 4.66 22.03 2.31
N PHE A 108 5.67 21.76 1.50
CA PHE A 108 6.99 21.28 1.91
C PHE A 108 7.99 22.42 1.65
N GLY A 109 8.18 23.31 2.64
CA GLY A 109 8.86 24.59 2.41
C GLY A 109 8.06 25.42 1.40
N ASP A 110 8.72 25.83 0.32
CA ASP A 110 8.11 26.62 -0.74
C ASP A 110 7.43 25.78 -1.84
N GLU A 111 7.54 24.45 -1.78
CA GLU A 111 7.00 23.54 -2.77
C GLU A 111 5.63 22.99 -2.36
N ALA A 112 4.66 23.06 -3.25
CA ALA A 112 3.37 22.42 -3.08
C ALA A 112 3.50 20.91 -3.26
N GLY A 113 2.90 20.16 -2.35
CA GLY A 113 2.87 18.71 -2.41
C GLY A 113 1.54 18.14 -1.98
N THR A 114 1.47 16.82 -2.00
CA THR A 114 0.28 16.06 -1.60
C THR A 114 0.68 14.93 -0.68
N ILE A 115 -0.02 14.77 0.43
CA ILE A 115 0.06 13.58 1.25
C ILE A 115 -1.09 12.67 0.87
N HIS A 116 -0.76 11.44 0.49
CA HIS A 116 -1.70 10.37 0.22
C HIS A 116 -1.76 9.43 1.40
N PHE A 117 -2.95 9.13 1.81
CA PHE A 117 -3.25 8.21 2.87
C PHE A 117 -4.00 7.00 2.30
N LEU A 118 -3.48 5.80 2.51
CA LEU A 118 -4.14 4.57 2.10
C LEU A 118 -4.73 3.88 3.33
N ASP A 119 -6.02 4.09 3.53
CA ASP A 119 -6.82 3.39 4.51
C ASP A 119 -7.10 1.97 4.00
N THR A 120 -6.46 0.98 4.60
CA THR A 120 -6.52 -0.41 4.15
C THR A 120 -7.69 -1.20 4.75
N ASP A 121 -8.28 -0.73 5.84
CA ASP A 121 -9.41 -1.37 6.50
C ASP A 121 -10.74 -0.62 6.32
N GLY A 122 -10.72 0.55 5.69
CA GLY A 122 -11.89 1.35 5.36
C GLY A 122 -12.56 1.99 6.58
N ASN A 123 -11.81 2.22 7.66
CA ASN A 123 -12.34 2.81 8.89
C ASN A 123 -12.20 4.35 8.93
N PHE A 124 -11.53 4.95 7.93
CA PHE A 124 -11.23 6.38 7.81
C PHE A 124 -10.35 6.94 8.94
N LYS A 125 -9.55 6.08 9.56
CA LYS A 125 -8.59 6.46 10.59
C LYS A 125 -7.22 5.96 10.18
N LEU A 126 -6.22 6.80 10.33
CA LEU A 126 -4.85 6.38 10.13
C LEU A 126 -4.43 5.47 11.28
N SER A 127 -4.04 4.27 10.96
CA SER A 127 -3.43 3.34 11.90
C SER A 127 -1.94 3.15 11.60
N ARG A 128 -1.20 2.59 12.54
CA ARG A 128 0.22 2.25 12.37
C ARG A 128 0.50 1.20 11.27
N HIS A 129 -0.53 0.55 10.77
CA HIS A 129 -0.45 -0.49 9.74
C HIS A 129 -0.75 0.05 8.34
N GLU A 130 -1.07 1.33 8.25
CA GLU A 130 -1.43 1.97 7.00
C GLU A 130 -0.28 2.79 6.46
N SER A 131 -0.26 2.95 5.14
CA SER A 131 0.80 3.68 4.49
C SER A 131 0.40 5.11 4.21
N LEU A 132 1.36 6.00 4.44
CA LEU A 132 1.33 7.37 3.97
C LEU A 132 2.40 7.55 2.90
N ASP A 133 2.03 8.23 1.82
CA ASP A 133 2.98 8.66 0.81
C ASP A 133 2.94 10.18 0.72
N ALA A 134 4.10 10.80 0.63
CA ALA A 134 4.24 12.21 0.31
C ALA A 134 4.74 12.38 -1.12
N SER A 135 4.07 13.21 -1.90
CA SER A 135 4.45 13.52 -3.27
C SER A 135 4.76 15.00 -3.42
N VAL A 136 5.96 15.32 -3.94
CA VAL A 136 6.42 16.68 -4.26
C VAL A 136 7.06 16.64 -5.64
N GLY A 137 6.53 17.42 -6.57
CA GLY A 137 6.97 17.36 -7.97
C GLY A 137 6.80 15.95 -8.56
N LYS A 138 7.92 15.34 -8.97
CA LYS A 138 7.97 13.97 -9.49
C LYS A 138 8.35 12.92 -8.44
N THR A 139 8.69 13.34 -7.24
CA THR A 139 9.15 12.47 -6.17
C THR A 139 7.98 12.01 -5.32
N THR A 140 7.88 10.71 -5.07
CA THR A 140 6.93 10.12 -4.11
C THR A 140 7.72 9.28 -3.11
N VAL A 141 7.53 9.54 -1.84
CA VAL A 141 8.23 8.88 -0.74
C VAL A 141 7.19 8.32 0.24
N GLN A 142 7.34 7.05 0.59
CA GLN A 142 6.58 6.48 1.68
C GLN A 142 7.06 7.07 3.01
N ILE A 143 6.14 7.55 3.81
CA ILE A 143 6.43 8.15 5.10
C ILE A 143 5.78 7.36 6.24
N VAL A 144 6.44 7.36 7.37
CA VAL A 144 5.90 6.78 8.61
C VAL A 144 5.25 7.90 9.41
N PRO A 145 4.00 7.76 9.84
CA PRO A 145 3.34 8.77 10.66
C PRO A 145 4.17 9.15 11.88
N ASN A 146 4.27 10.44 12.12
CA ASN A 146 4.99 11.03 13.28
C ASN A 146 6.50 10.74 13.33
N ALA A 147 7.10 10.26 12.25
CA ALA A 147 8.54 10.13 12.07
C ALA A 147 9.06 11.15 11.05
N PRO A 148 10.34 11.56 11.15
CA PRO A 148 10.96 12.38 10.11
C PRO A 148 11.07 11.60 8.79
N ALA A 149 10.92 12.29 7.67
CA ALA A 149 11.05 11.73 6.32
C ALA A 149 11.88 12.65 5.43
N ASN A 150 12.74 12.07 4.61
CA ASN A 150 13.44 12.82 3.56
C ASN A 150 12.54 12.94 2.34
N ILE A 151 12.21 14.15 1.96
CA ILE A 151 11.35 14.47 0.83
C ILE A 151 12.08 15.50 -0.03
N GLY A 152 12.46 15.11 -1.24
CA GLY A 152 13.20 16.00 -2.13
C GLY A 152 14.58 16.47 -1.60
N GLY A 153 15.23 15.68 -0.76
CA GLY A 153 16.53 16.02 -0.16
C GLY A 153 16.44 16.78 1.17
N THR A 154 15.27 17.22 1.57
CA THR A 154 15.02 17.93 2.83
C THR A 154 14.26 17.04 3.82
N LEU A 155 14.64 17.11 5.08
CA LEU A 155 13.96 16.39 6.15
C LEU A 155 12.75 17.17 6.66
N TYR A 156 11.61 16.49 6.70
CA TYR A 156 10.37 17.01 7.25
C TYR A 156 9.82 16.10 8.33
N HIS A 157 9.16 16.68 9.30
CA HIS A 157 8.35 15.98 10.27
C HIS A 157 6.89 16.08 9.85
N VAL A 158 6.31 14.99 9.41
CA VAL A 158 4.90 14.91 9.05
C VAL A 158 4.13 14.35 10.24
N LYS A 159 3.38 15.23 10.91
CA LYS A 159 2.48 14.84 12.00
C LYS A 159 1.07 14.68 11.45
N PHE A 160 0.44 13.60 11.84
CA PHE A 160 -0.94 13.32 11.49
C PHE A 160 -1.80 13.25 12.75
N ASN A 161 -2.90 13.98 12.74
CA ASN A 161 -3.87 13.92 13.82
C ASN A 161 -5.01 12.99 13.45
N GLU A 162 -5.05 11.81 14.06
CA GLU A 162 -6.05 10.77 13.80
C GLU A 162 -7.48 11.20 14.09
N LYS A 163 -7.68 12.14 15.02
CA LYS A 163 -9.03 12.61 15.37
C LYS A 163 -9.62 13.57 14.35
N THR A 164 -8.76 14.39 13.75
CA THR A 164 -9.20 15.44 12.81
C THR A 164 -8.87 15.14 11.36
N ASN A 165 -8.10 14.07 11.09
CA ASN A 165 -7.54 13.73 9.78
C ASN A 165 -6.73 14.87 9.16
N VAL A 166 -6.04 15.65 10.00
CA VAL A 166 -5.21 16.77 9.55
C VAL A 166 -3.74 16.37 9.56
N ALA A 167 -3.08 16.53 8.43
CA ALA A 167 -1.63 16.41 8.31
C ALA A 167 -0.98 17.79 8.53
N THR A 168 0.08 17.83 9.34
CA THR A 168 0.91 19.01 9.55
C THR A 168 2.33 18.68 9.13
N VAL A 169 2.90 19.49 8.25
CA VAL A 169 4.28 19.36 7.75
C VAL A 169 5.12 20.47 8.35
N LYS A 170 6.26 20.14 8.93
CA LYS A 170 7.26 21.08 9.42
C LYS A 170 8.66 20.61 9.02
N ALA A 171 9.57 21.53 8.76
CA ALA A 171 10.98 21.20 8.62
C ALA A 171 11.47 20.47 9.87
N TYR A 172 12.33 19.48 9.69
CA TYR A 172 12.94 18.77 10.80
C TYR A 172 14.10 19.59 11.37
N GLU A 173 14.01 19.94 12.63
CA GLU A 173 14.97 20.81 13.35
C GLU A 173 15.97 20.02 14.22
N GLY A 174 15.88 18.67 14.23
CA GLY A 174 16.79 17.83 14.98
C GLY A 174 18.15 17.64 14.28
N GLU A 175 19.05 16.95 14.98
CA GLU A 175 20.36 16.60 14.40
C GLU A 175 20.22 15.74 13.17
N GLN A 176 21.09 15.97 12.19
CA GLN A 176 21.06 15.31 10.88
C GLN A 176 22.41 14.67 10.58
N GLY A 177 22.35 13.52 9.92
CA GLY A 177 23.49 12.79 9.40
C GLY A 177 23.36 12.54 7.91
N LYS A 178 24.44 12.11 7.28
CA LYS A 178 24.45 11.73 5.87
C LYS A 178 24.79 10.25 5.73
N VAL A 179 24.02 9.57 4.87
CA VAL A 179 24.29 8.18 4.48
C VAL A 179 24.61 8.16 3.00
N ALA A 180 25.73 7.54 2.68
CA ALA A 180 26.17 7.30 1.30
C ALA A 180 26.65 5.85 1.17
N SER A 181 26.67 5.34 -0.06
CA SER A 181 27.25 4.06 -0.39
C SER A 181 28.22 4.22 -1.56
N ASN A 182 29.27 3.44 -1.58
CA ASN A 182 30.23 3.35 -2.67
C ASN A 182 29.87 2.26 -3.70
N LEU A 183 28.74 1.60 -3.54
CA LEU A 183 28.25 0.60 -4.48
C LEU A 183 27.59 1.25 -5.68
N SER A 184 27.78 0.68 -6.87
CA SER A 184 27.22 1.20 -8.12
C SER A 184 25.73 0.99 -8.27
N ALA A 185 25.20 -0.10 -7.70
CA ALA A 185 23.78 -0.40 -7.73
C ALA A 185 23.34 -1.04 -6.41
N TYR A 186 22.57 -0.31 -5.65
CA TYR A 186 22.12 -0.76 -4.33
C TYR A 186 20.78 -0.15 -3.94
N SER A 187 20.14 -0.82 -3.00
CA SER A 187 18.98 -0.32 -2.27
C SER A 187 19.05 -0.84 -0.84
N TYR A 188 18.97 0.05 0.14
CA TYR A 188 18.89 -0.30 1.55
C TYR A 188 17.63 0.26 2.16
N VAL A 189 16.95 -0.55 2.98
CA VAL A 189 15.90 -0.08 3.87
C VAL A 189 16.51 0.05 5.27
N LEU A 190 16.69 1.28 5.69
CA LEU A 190 17.17 1.62 7.04
C LEU A 190 15.97 1.84 7.94
N ALA A 191 15.90 1.10 9.04
CA ALA A 191 14.81 1.19 10.00
C ALA A 191 15.32 1.59 11.39
N SER A 192 14.64 2.56 11.99
CA SER A 192 14.80 2.97 13.37
C SER A 192 13.47 2.88 14.10
N LYS A 193 13.49 2.56 15.37
CA LYS A 193 12.28 2.49 16.20
C LYS A 193 11.60 3.86 16.39
N THR A 194 12.39 4.93 16.38
CA THR A 194 11.93 6.29 16.69
C THR A 194 12.04 7.25 15.52
N LEU A 195 12.92 6.97 14.56
CA LEU A 195 13.26 7.88 13.46
C LEU A 195 12.68 7.41 12.11
N GLY A 196 11.87 6.35 12.12
CA GLY A 196 11.17 5.86 10.94
C GLY A 196 11.99 4.91 10.08
N THR A 197 11.48 4.72 8.85
CA THR A 197 12.08 3.83 7.85
C THR A 197 12.42 4.64 6.61
N HIS A 198 13.64 4.46 6.11
CA HIS A 198 14.16 5.23 4.98
C HIS A 198 14.70 4.27 3.90
N LEU A 199 14.33 4.52 2.65
CA LEU A 199 14.86 3.84 1.50
C LEU A 199 16.03 4.66 0.93
N VAL A 200 17.22 4.09 0.92
CA VAL A 200 18.44 4.68 0.36
C VAL A 200 18.80 3.90 -0.90
N THR A 201 18.91 4.56 -2.03
CA THR A 201 19.26 3.95 -3.31
C THR A 201 20.46 4.64 -3.95
N ASN A 202 21.06 4.02 -4.95
CA ASN A 202 22.11 4.68 -5.74
C ASN A 202 21.58 5.92 -6.49
N GLU A 203 20.30 5.99 -6.80
CA GLU A 203 19.68 7.16 -7.42
C GLU A 203 19.62 8.35 -6.48
N THR A 204 19.49 8.09 -5.18
CA THR A 204 19.48 9.15 -4.15
C THR A 204 20.87 9.66 -3.83
N GLY A 205 21.93 8.93 -4.20
CA GLY A 205 23.32 9.28 -3.88
C GLY A 205 23.53 9.39 -2.37
N THR A 206 23.95 10.57 -1.89
CA THR A 206 24.04 10.86 -0.47
C THR A 206 22.68 11.32 0.04
N MET A 207 22.12 10.57 0.99
CA MET A 207 20.84 10.89 1.60
C MET A 207 21.03 11.51 2.99
N THR A 208 20.33 12.59 3.26
CA THR A 208 20.25 13.18 4.58
C THR A 208 19.19 12.46 5.42
N LEU A 209 19.55 12.02 6.62
CA LEU A 209 18.66 11.35 7.57
C LEU A 209 18.74 12.01 8.94
N PRO A 210 17.74 11.85 9.82
CA PRO A 210 17.89 12.20 11.23
C PRO A 210 19.09 11.47 11.82
N ALA A 211 19.88 12.15 12.64
CA ALA A 211 20.98 11.49 13.36
C ALA A 211 20.43 10.47 14.36
N GLY A 212 21.01 9.27 14.39
CA GLY A 212 20.57 8.20 15.29
C GLY A 212 20.99 6.81 14.87
N GLU A 213 20.44 5.82 15.55
CA GLU A 213 20.71 4.42 15.30
C GLU A 213 19.72 3.82 14.29
N TYR A 214 20.27 3.16 13.28
CA TYR A 214 19.51 2.47 12.25
C TYR A 214 19.99 1.03 12.10
N LYS A 215 19.06 0.17 11.71
CA LYS A 215 19.35 -1.21 11.28
C LYS A 215 19.01 -1.34 9.82
N ILE A 216 19.85 -2.02 9.05
CA ILE A 216 19.48 -2.46 7.71
C ILE A 216 18.44 -3.58 7.87
N SER A 217 17.20 -3.31 7.51
CA SER A 217 16.11 -4.29 7.56
C SER A 217 15.97 -5.08 6.27
N GLN A 218 16.39 -4.48 5.16
CA GLN A 218 16.40 -5.10 3.85
C GLN A 218 17.51 -4.47 3.01
N TYR A 219 18.11 -5.23 2.11
CA TYR A 219 19.00 -4.71 1.08
C TYR A 219 18.83 -5.48 -0.24
N THR A 220 19.09 -4.79 -1.32
CA THR A 220 19.19 -5.35 -2.66
C THR A 220 20.47 -4.85 -3.27
N LEU A 221 21.28 -5.76 -3.83
CA LEU A 221 22.46 -5.45 -4.58
C LEU A 221 22.28 -5.98 -5.99
N THR A 222 22.53 -5.14 -6.98
CA THR A 222 22.57 -5.57 -8.37
C THR A 222 24.03 -5.88 -8.71
N VAL A 223 24.29 -7.10 -9.09
CA VAL A 223 25.61 -7.53 -9.55
C VAL A 223 25.54 -7.67 -11.06
N ASP A 224 26.32 -6.85 -11.76
CA ASP A 224 26.48 -7.00 -13.20
C ASP A 224 27.16 -8.34 -13.46
N LYS A 225 26.59 -9.14 -14.38
CA LYS A 225 27.12 -10.44 -14.80
C LYS A 225 28.14 -10.28 -15.91
#